data_9ade351ace195ac4036b775ce9fdb7df
#
_entry.id   9ade351ace195ac4036b775ce9fdb7df
#
_cell.length_a   1.000
_cell.length_b   1.000
_cell.length_c   1.000
_cell.angle_alpha   90.00
_cell.angle_beta   90.00
_cell.angle_gamma   90.00
#
_symmetry.space_group_name_H-M   'P 1'
#
loop_
_entity.id
_entity.type
_entity.pdbx_description
1 polymer ?
#
loop_
_entity_poly.entity_id
_entity_poly.type
_entity_poly.pdbx_seq_one_letter_code
_entity_poly.pdbx_strand_id
1 'polypeptide(L)'
;MRVRSVASTRLKRFASTATTVRPGDPPDAVKHSGNPASARPAGSCCPVPTPPPFRRRRLGRKLARMRTQAKLTLEEAAKALYRSKSTLHRLENGETILDIHLAKSMMDLYDQYDPDLIDQALRAREPGWWTTYGIENQGYIDVETEASDVRDLSPLIIPGLLQTTGYMRAMFEAHRLKRTRRWLENDIRVRQIRQRRLTEPDDPLRLHAIVDEAALRKVVGSREVMREQLRHLLELATRPNVTIQLVSSGQGVVDGMATAFTLLGFAGPEEPEVLYIEYLTGALHIEEERQLQEARLTFDFVASRALSPEDSVASIERVLAE
;
A
#
# COMPACT_ATOMS: atom_id res chain seq x y z
N MET A 1 -55.32 20.85 10.26
CA MET A 1 -55.87 19.87 9.31
C MET A 1 -55.11 18.58 9.46
N ARG A 2 -55.79 17.53 9.75
CA ARG A 2 -55.56 16.19 10.22
C ARG A 2 -54.19 15.52 9.89
N VAL A 3 -53.52 15.10 10.97
CA VAL A 3 -52.50 14.06 11.07
C VAL A 3 -53.17 12.71 10.78
N ARG A 4 -52.56 11.85 9.97
CA ARG A 4 -52.85 10.42 9.93
C ARG A 4 -51.58 9.60 10.22
N SER A 5 -51.62 8.92 11.36
CA SER A 5 -50.79 7.82 11.85
C SER A 5 -51.13 6.52 11.08
N VAL A 6 -50.08 5.75 10.70
CA VAL A 6 -50.18 4.30 10.40
C VAL A 6 -48.90 3.69 10.98
N ALA A 7 -48.95 3.06 12.12
CA ALA A 7 -49.18 1.66 12.50
C ALA A 7 -48.05 0.70 12.13
N SER A 8 -47.28 0.40 13.14
CA SER A 8 -47.00 -0.90 13.77
C SER A 8 -46.92 -2.14 12.87
N THR A 9 -45.74 -2.77 12.78
CA THR A 9 -45.62 -4.20 12.41
C THR A 9 -44.51 -4.88 13.19
N ARG A 10 -44.94 -5.66 14.18
CA ARG A 10 -44.47 -6.97 14.72
C ARG A 10 -42.98 -7.26 14.85
N LEU A 11 -42.49 -7.14 16.08
CA LEU A 11 -41.40 -7.92 16.63
C LEU A 11 -41.83 -9.42 16.76
N LYS A 12 -41.12 -10.31 16.07
CA LYS A 12 -41.14 -11.75 16.35
C LYS A 12 -40.07 -12.07 17.41
N ARG A 13 -40.54 -12.56 18.55
CA ARG A 13 -39.74 -13.15 19.62
C ARG A 13 -39.09 -14.44 19.13
N PHE A 14 -37.76 -14.54 19.26
CA PHE A 14 -37.07 -15.82 19.23
C PHE A 14 -36.91 -16.29 20.69
N ALA A 15 -37.56 -17.42 21.00
CA ALA A 15 -37.44 -18.10 22.27
C ALA A 15 -36.09 -18.83 22.33
N SER A 16 -35.33 -18.57 23.39
CA SER A 16 -34.10 -19.26 23.76
C SER A 16 -34.48 -20.54 24.48
N THR A 17 -34.12 -21.68 23.94
CA THR A 17 -34.13 -22.97 24.65
C THR A 17 -32.75 -23.19 25.29
N ALA A 18 -32.65 -22.94 26.58
CA ALA A 18 -31.48 -23.28 27.39
C ALA A 18 -31.54 -24.78 27.70
N THR A 19 -30.59 -25.55 27.19
CA THR A 19 -30.36 -26.94 27.58
C THR A 19 -29.37 -26.99 28.73
N THR A 20 -29.83 -27.38 29.88
CA THR A 20 -29.07 -27.60 31.11
C THR A 20 -28.24 -28.89 30.97
N VAL A 21 -26.91 -28.81 30.97
CA VAL A 21 -26.02 -29.96 31.04
C VAL A 21 -25.64 -30.21 32.51
N ARG A 22 -25.89 -31.40 33.02
CA ARG A 22 -25.46 -31.87 34.35
C ARG A 22 -24.00 -32.36 34.30
N PRO A 23 -23.19 -32.18 35.34
CA PRO A 23 -21.84 -32.71 35.41
C PRO A 23 -21.85 -34.15 35.95
N GLY A 24 -21.17 -35.06 35.29
CA GLY A 24 -20.89 -36.41 35.80
C GLY A 24 -20.71 -37.42 34.68
N ASP A 25 -19.48 -37.85 34.53
CA ASP A 25 -18.90 -39.13 34.14
C ASP A 25 -17.85 -39.02 33.00
N PRO A 26 -16.67 -39.66 33.18
CA PRO A 26 -15.61 -39.64 32.16
C PRO A 26 -15.90 -40.68 31.07
N PRO A 27 -15.64 -40.36 29.81
CA PRO A 27 -15.78 -41.34 28.73
C PRO A 27 -14.61 -42.31 28.67
N ASP A 28 -14.96 -43.60 28.53
CA ASP A 28 -14.09 -44.74 28.33
C ASP A 28 -13.09 -44.58 27.17
N ALA A 29 -11.91 -45.09 27.40
CA ALA A 29 -10.81 -45.18 26.42
C ALA A 29 -11.18 -46.20 25.32
N VAL A 30 -11.48 -45.70 24.13
CA VAL A 30 -11.55 -46.52 22.91
C VAL A 30 -10.14 -46.55 22.27
N LYS A 31 -9.51 -47.70 22.37
CA LYS A 31 -8.28 -48.05 21.66
C LYS A 31 -8.58 -48.18 20.16
N HIS A 32 -8.20 -47.24 19.36
CA HIS A 32 -8.09 -47.42 17.92
C HIS A 32 -6.60 -47.57 17.50
N SER A 33 -6.26 -48.85 17.22
CA SER A 33 -5.11 -49.21 16.40
C SER A 33 -5.40 -48.81 14.95
N GLY A 34 -4.77 -47.79 14.45
CA GLY A 34 -4.86 -47.34 13.04
C GLY A 34 -3.60 -46.59 12.64
N ASN A 35 -2.90 -47.18 11.69
CA ASN A 35 -1.70 -46.76 10.97
C ASN A 35 -1.70 -45.26 10.64
N PRO A 36 -0.58 -44.52 10.85
CA PRO A 36 -0.51 -43.11 10.47
C PRO A 36 -0.21 -42.99 8.95
N ALA A 37 -1.24 -43.06 8.12
CA ALA A 37 -1.16 -42.60 6.75
C ALA A 37 -1.37 -41.08 6.74
N SER A 38 -0.30 -40.37 6.40
CA SER A 38 -0.20 -38.99 5.90
C SER A 38 -1.51 -38.16 5.91
N ALA A 39 -1.78 -37.51 7.03
CA ALA A 39 -2.73 -36.40 7.05
C ALA A 39 -2.05 -35.20 6.35
N ARG A 40 -2.43 -34.91 5.11
CA ARG A 40 -2.18 -33.61 4.47
C ARG A 40 -2.82 -32.55 5.35
N PRO A 41 -2.14 -31.43 5.69
CA PRO A 41 -2.79 -30.34 6.39
C PRO A 41 -3.90 -29.79 5.50
N ALA A 42 -5.14 -29.90 5.97
CA ALA A 42 -6.29 -29.23 5.39
C ALA A 42 -6.10 -27.72 5.56
N GLY A 43 -6.10 -26.99 4.46
CA GLY A 43 -6.01 -25.54 4.46
C GLY A 43 -4.96 -25.01 3.50
N SER A 44 -4.87 -25.55 2.29
CA SER A 44 -4.25 -24.85 1.16
C SER A 44 -5.18 -23.70 0.78
N CYS A 45 -5.04 -22.58 1.48
CA CYS A 45 -5.48 -21.29 0.96
C CYS A 45 -4.76 -21.13 -0.39
N CYS A 46 -5.50 -21.08 -1.49
CA CYS A 46 -4.90 -20.79 -2.79
C CYS A 46 -4.08 -19.52 -2.63
N PRO A 47 -2.77 -19.53 -2.91
CA PRO A 47 -1.98 -18.31 -2.85
C PRO A 47 -2.63 -17.32 -3.82
N VAL A 48 -3.04 -16.16 -3.32
CA VAL A 48 -3.46 -15.06 -4.18
C VAL A 48 -2.28 -14.79 -5.12
N PRO A 49 -2.47 -14.85 -6.45
CA PRO A 49 -1.37 -14.65 -7.38
C PRO A 49 -0.71 -13.30 -7.08
N THR A 50 0.57 -13.33 -6.78
CA THR A 50 1.35 -12.10 -6.57
C THR A 50 1.37 -11.35 -7.92
N PRO A 51 0.94 -10.09 -7.96
CA PRO A 51 0.95 -9.33 -9.21
C PRO A 51 2.39 -9.22 -9.74
N PRO A 52 2.57 -9.11 -11.06
CA PRO A 52 3.88 -8.88 -11.65
C PRO A 52 4.53 -7.62 -11.06
N PRO A 53 5.88 -7.55 -10.98
CA PRO A 53 6.59 -6.36 -10.51
C PRO A 53 6.08 -5.07 -11.18
N PHE A 54 5.98 -3.99 -10.41
CA PHE A 54 5.39 -2.74 -10.88
C PHE A 54 6.12 -2.19 -12.12
N ARG A 55 7.46 -2.25 -12.15
CA ARG A 55 8.26 -1.85 -13.34
C ARG A 55 7.84 -2.59 -14.61
N ARG A 56 7.55 -3.91 -14.50
CA ARG A 56 7.08 -4.68 -15.65
C ARG A 56 5.68 -4.28 -16.08
N ARG A 57 4.76 -4.07 -15.12
CA ARG A 57 3.40 -3.61 -15.44
C ARG A 57 3.41 -2.23 -16.10
N ARG A 58 4.23 -1.32 -15.58
CA ARG A 58 4.43 0.02 -16.14
C ARG A 58 4.95 -0.04 -17.57
N LEU A 59 6.01 -0.83 -17.79
CA LEU A 59 6.57 -1.06 -19.13
C LEU A 59 5.53 -1.68 -20.07
N GLY A 60 4.78 -2.67 -19.62
CA GLY A 60 3.72 -3.32 -20.39
C GLY A 60 2.63 -2.34 -20.83
N ARG A 61 2.16 -1.47 -19.91
CA ARG A 61 1.21 -0.39 -20.24
C ARG A 61 1.75 0.57 -21.29
N LYS A 62 3.03 0.95 -21.18
CA LYS A 62 3.69 1.80 -22.18
C LYS A 62 3.68 1.15 -23.56
N LEU A 63 4.02 -0.14 -23.65
CA LEU A 63 3.97 -0.88 -24.91
C LEU A 63 2.56 -0.96 -25.48
N ALA A 64 1.55 -1.20 -24.65
CA ALA A 64 0.15 -1.24 -25.07
C ALA A 64 -0.32 0.13 -25.61
N ARG A 65 0.11 1.24 -24.98
CA ARG A 65 -0.16 2.60 -25.47
C ARG A 65 0.48 2.85 -26.82
N MET A 66 1.77 2.53 -26.99
CA MET A 66 2.49 2.67 -28.25
C MET A 66 1.78 1.89 -29.36
N ARG A 67 1.39 0.64 -29.11
CA ARG A 67 0.62 -0.15 -30.07
C ARG A 67 -0.72 0.51 -30.43
N THR A 68 -1.45 1.00 -29.43
CA THR A 68 -2.76 1.62 -29.63
C THR A 68 -2.65 2.93 -30.42
N GLN A 69 -1.63 3.73 -30.16
CA GLN A 69 -1.33 4.95 -30.91
C GLN A 69 -0.96 4.65 -32.36
N ALA A 70 -0.26 3.53 -32.62
CA ALA A 70 0.00 3.01 -33.95
C ALA A 70 -1.25 2.40 -34.61
N LYS A 71 -2.43 2.43 -33.94
CA LYS A 71 -3.72 1.91 -34.44
C LYS A 71 -3.70 0.41 -34.75
N LEU A 72 -2.80 -0.35 -34.11
CA LEU A 72 -2.70 -1.80 -34.30
C LEU A 72 -3.50 -2.52 -33.21
N THR A 73 -4.28 -3.51 -33.63
CA THR A 73 -4.87 -4.48 -32.70
C THR A 73 -3.78 -5.37 -32.11
N LEU A 74 -4.06 -6.01 -30.99
CA LEU A 74 -3.15 -6.97 -30.38
C LEU A 74 -2.77 -8.12 -31.33
N GLU A 75 -3.71 -8.53 -32.19
CA GLU A 75 -3.54 -9.64 -33.15
C GLU A 75 -2.65 -9.24 -34.34
N GLU A 76 -2.87 -8.06 -34.91
CA GLU A 76 -2.05 -7.51 -35.97
C GLU A 76 -0.60 -7.30 -35.53
N ALA A 77 -0.41 -6.67 -34.35
CA ALA A 77 0.92 -6.48 -33.81
C ALA A 77 1.63 -7.81 -33.49
N ALA A 78 0.92 -8.76 -32.90
CA ALA A 78 1.49 -10.09 -32.63
C ALA A 78 1.92 -10.79 -33.90
N LYS A 79 1.10 -10.76 -34.97
CA LYS A 79 1.42 -11.33 -36.26
C LYS A 79 2.66 -10.67 -36.88
N ALA A 80 2.72 -9.33 -36.88
CA ALA A 80 3.85 -8.58 -37.43
C ALA A 80 5.16 -8.85 -36.66
N LEU A 81 5.09 -9.07 -35.36
CA LEU A 81 6.23 -9.39 -34.50
C LEU A 81 6.57 -10.90 -34.47
N TYR A 82 5.90 -11.73 -35.26
CA TYR A 82 6.05 -13.18 -35.25
C TYR A 82 5.88 -13.80 -33.85
N ARG A 83 4.90 -13.31 -33.10
CA ARG A 83 4.53 -13.79 -31.76
C ARG A 83 3.08 -14.22 -31.70
N SER A 84 2.73 -15.03 -30.71
CA SER A 84 1.32 -15.33 -30.45
C SER A 84 0.64 -14.12 -29.76
N LYS A 85 -0.66 -13.96 -29.99
CA LYS A 85 -1.51 -12.98 -29.34
C LYS A 85 -1.40 -13.07 -27.80
N SER A 86 -1.37 -14.31 -27.26
CA SER A 86 -1.20 -14.56 -25.83
C SER A 86 0.16 -14.08 -25.30
N THR A 87 1.24 -14.26 -26.06
CA THR A 87 2.58 -13.78 -25.69
C THR A 87 2.60 -12.25 -25.60
N LEU A 88 2.05 -11.56 -26.60
CA LEU A 88 2.02 -10.09 -26.58
C LEU A 88 1.12 -9.57 -25.47
N HIS A 89 -0.03 -10.17 -25.24
CA HIS A 89 -0.92 -9.83 -24.13
C HIS A 89 -0.21 -9.96 -22.76
N ARG A 90 0.52 -11.06 -22.55
CA ARG A 90 1.29 -11.26 -21.31
C ARG A 90 2.42 -10.24 -21.14
N LEU A 91 3.06 -9.82 -22.23
CA LEU A 91 4.05 -8.74 -22.21
C LEU A 91 3.42 -7.40 -21.82
N GLU A 92 2.29 -7.04 -22.42
CA GLU A 92 1.57 -5.81 -22.13
C GLU A 92 1.01 -5.76 -20.69
N ASN A 93 0.74 -6.93 -20.10
CA ASN A 93 0.34 -7.05 -18.68
C ASN A 93 1.54 -7.15 -17.71
N GLY A 94 2.79 -7.14 -18.22
CA GLY A 94 3.98 -7.26 -17.40
C GLY A 94 4.23 -8.65 -16.81
N GLU A 95 3.48 -9.67 -17.25
CA GLU A 95 3.61 -11.06 -16.77
C GLU A 95 4.89 -11.73 -17.26
N THR A 96 5.43 -11.28 -18.40
CA THR A 96 6.66 -11.78 -18.99
C THR A 96 7.69 -10.67 -19.15
N ILE A 97 8.96 -11.08 -19.14
CA ILE A 97 10.08 -10.16 -19.31
C ILE A 97 10.19 -9.79 -20.80
N LEU A 98 10.30 -8.49 -21.10
CA LEU A 98 10.55 -7.99 -22.42
C LEU A 98 12.01 -8.25 -22.83
N ASP A 99 12.19 -8.86 -24.00
CA ASP A 99 13.50 -8.98 -24.65
C ASP A 99 13.88 -7.68 -25.37
N ILE A 100 15.16 -7.30 -25.32
CA ILE A 100 15.66 -6.04 -25.92
C ILE A 100 15.46 -6.00 -27.43
N HIS A 101 15.68 -7.12 -28.12
CA HIS A 101 15.48 -7.18 -29.57
C HIS A 101 14.01 -7.03 -29.92
N LEU A 102 13.14 -7.64 -29.11
CA LEU A 102 11.69 -7.47 -29.28
C LEU A 102 11.27 -6.02 -28.98
N ALA A 103 11.85 -5.37 -27.98
CA ALA A 103 11.60 -3.95 -27.69
C ALA A 103 11.93 -3.06 -28.91
N LYS A 104 13.08 -3.29 -29.53
CA LYS A 104 13.49 -2.58 -30.77
C LYS A 104 12.52 -2.84 -31.92
N SER A 105 12.17 -4.12 -32.14
CA SER A 105 11.19 -4.50 -33.18
C SER A 105 9.81 -3.87 -32.94
N MET A 106 9.42 -3.68 -31.67
CA MET A 106 8.16 -3.01 -31.34
C MET A 106 8.24 -1.50 -31.63
N MET A 107 9.35 -0.83 -31.30
CA MET A 107 9.56 0.58 -31.66
C MET A 107 9.50 0.78 -33.18
N ASP A 108 10.16 -0.09 -33.94
CA ASP A 108 10.14 -0.05 -35.41
C ASP A 108 8.73 -0.28 -35.96
N LEU A 109 8.03 -1.30 -35.46
CA LEU A 109 6.68 -1.63 -35.91
C LEU A 109 5.65 -0.54 -35.60
N TYR A 110 5.79 0.10 -34.44
CA TYR A 110 4.85 1.13 -33.98
C TYR A 110 5.20 2.54 -34.50
N ASP A 111 6.33 2.64 -35.21
CA ASP A 111 6.91 3.92 -35.68
C ASP A 111 7.04 4.95 -34.54
N GLN A 112 7.50 4.47 -33.37
CA GLN A 112 7.67 5.27 -32.17
C GLN A 112 9.02 4.94 -31.54
N TYR A 113 9.97 5.87 -31.66
CA TYR A 113 11.26 5.74 -31.02
C TYR A 113 11.24 6.38 -29.63
N ASP A 114 11.52 5.57 -28.63
CA ASP A 114 11.65 5.99 -27.24
C ASP A 114 13.06 5.62 -26.73
N PRO A 115 13.94 6.61 -26.50
CA PRO A 115 15.32 6.35 -26.09
C PRO A 115 15.41 5.61 -24.75
N ASP A 116 14.43 5.80 -23.86
CA ASP A 116 14.43 5.23 -22.51
C ASP A 116 13.85 3.82 -22.46
N LEU A 117 13.19 3.35 -23.51
CA LEU A 117 12.48 2.06 -23.50
C LEU A 117 13.42 0.88 -23.22
N ILE A 118 14.63 0.92 -23.76
CA ILE A 118 15.63 -0.16 -23.58
C ILE A 118 16.10 -0.18 -22.12
N ASP A 119 16.39 0.98 -21.55
CA ASP A 119 16.81 1.07 -20.13
C ASP A 119 15.68 0.68 -19.19
N GLN A 120 14.45 1.04 -19.51
CA GLN A 120 13.27 0.60 -18.76
C GLN A 120 13.09 -0.95 -18.84
N ALA A 121 13.31 -1.54 -20.03
CA ALA A 121 13.27 -2.98 -20.21
C ALA A 121 14.37 -3.70 -19.41
N LEU A 122 15.57 -3.16 -19.36
CA LEU A 122 16.68 -3.68 -18.54
C LEU A 122 16.34 -3.62 -17.05
N ARG A 123 15.93 -2.45 -16.56
CA ARG A 123 15.53 -2.26 -15.15
C ARG A 123 14.34 -3.13 -14.74
N ALA A 124 13.40 -3.38 -15.65
CA ALA A 124 12.25 -4.25 -15.39
C ALA A 124 12.62 -5.74 -15.25
N ARG A 125 13.84 -6.15 -15.61
CA ARG A 125 14.35 -7.52 -15.42
C ARG A 125 14.97 -7.73 -14.05
N GLU A 126 15.43 -6.67 -13.40
CA GLU A 126 16.10 -6.75 -12.12
C GLU A 126 15.11 -7.04 -11.00
N PRO A 127 15.47 -7.90 -10.04
CA PRO A 127 14.70 -8.06 -8.83
C PRO A 127 14.71 -6.76 -8.02
N GLY A 128 13.63 -6.50 -7.29
CA GLY A 128 13.59 -5.33 -6.42
C GLY A 128 14.72 -5.37 -5.37
N TRP A 129 15.36 -4.23 -5.10
CA TRP A 129 16.51 -4.11 -4.18
C TRP A 129 16.20 -4.63 -2.76
N TRP A 130 14.94 -4.59 -2.32
CA TRP A 130 14.49 -5.09 -1.01
C TRP A 130 14.60 -6.60 -0.87
N THR A 131 14.64 -7.34 -1.97
CA THR A 131 14.79 -8.80 -1.95
C THR A 131 16.13 -9.24 -1.37
N THR A 132 17.18 -8.40 -1.47
CA THR A 132 18.49 -8.65 -0.85
C THR A 132 18.42 -8.67 0.69
N TYR A 133 17.37 -8.09 1.26
CA TYR A 133 17.07 -8.09 2.69
C TYR A 133 16.13 -9.24 3.10
N GLY A 134 15.82 -10.17 2.19
CA GLY A 134 14.92 -11.29 2.45
C GLY A 134 13.44 -10.85 2.60
N ILE A 135 13.09 -9.67 2.10
CA ILE A 135 11.71 -9.21 2.03
C ILE A 135 11.16 -9.69 0.70
N GLU A 136 10.23 -10.63 0.77
CA GLU A 136 9.47 -11.04 -0.40
C GLU A 136 8.59 -9.87 -0.87
N ASN A 137 8.23 -9.88 -2.15
CA ASN A 137 7.53 -8.79 -2.82
C ASN A 137 6.32 -8.28 -2.01
N GLN A 138 6.57 -7.24 -1.25
CA GLN A 138 5.51 -6.46 -0.60
C GLN A 138 5.13 -5.36 -1.57
N GLY A 139 4.08 -5.57 -2.33
CA GLY A 139 3.66 -4.72 -3.44
C GLY A 139 3.80 -3.21 -3.21
N TYR A 140 3.70 -2.72 -1.94
CA TYR A 140 3.89 -1.31 -1.60
C TYR A 140 5.32 -0.81 -1.89
N ILE A 141 6.36 -1.53 -1.45
CA ILE A 141 7.76 -1.11 -1.64
C ILE A 141 8.11 -1.02 -3.13
N ASP A 142 7.58 -1.96 -3.91
CA ASP A 142 7.77 -2.02 -5.36
C ASP A 142 7.17 -0.77 -6.04
N VAL A 143 5.96 -0.38 -5.67
CA VAL A 143 5.28 0.79 -6.22
C VAL A 143 5.91 2.09 -5.70
N GLU A 144 6.14 2.21 -4.39
CA GLU A 144 6.72 3.41 -3.79
C GLU A 144 8.13 3.70 -4.34
N THR A 145 8.93 2.65 -4.62
CA THR A 145 10.29 2.82 -5.19
C THR A 145 10.28 3.60 -6.50
N GLU A 146 9.24 3.50 -7.29
CA GLU A 146 9.08 4.19 -8.58
C GLU A 146 8.31 5.52 -8.46
N ALA A 147 7.69 5.79 -7.31
CA ALA A 147 6.89 7.00 -7.11
C ALA A 147 7.77 8.24 -7.01
N SER A 148 7.31 9.37 -7.55
CA SER A 148 7.89 10.71 -7.37
C SER A 148 7.10 11.56 -6.38
N ASP A 149 5.85 11.15 -6.08
CA ASP A 149 4.92 11.82 -5.19
C ASP A 149 4.17 10.81 -4.35
N VAL A 150 4.06 11.06 -3.06
CA VAL A 150 3.33 10.21 -2.10
C VAL A 150 2.37 11.09 -1.29
N ARG A 151 1.09 10.82 -1.39
CA ARG A 151 0.06 11.40 -0.54
C ARG A 151 -0.45 10.32 0.41
N ASP A 152 -0.15 10.47 1.69
CA ASP A 152 -0.40 9.46 2.74
C ASP A 152 -1.43 9.98 3.75
N LEU A 153 -2.57 9.32 3.82
CA LEU A 153 -3.60 9.57 4.83
C LEU A 153 -3.50 8.49 5.91
N SER A 154 -3.01 8.89 7.08
CA SER A 154 -2.71 7.97 8.19
C SER A 154 -3.41 8.39 9.49
N PRO A 155 -4.65 7.92 9.75
CA PRO A 155 -5.41 8.33 10.92
C PRO A 155 -4.93 7.73 12.25
N LEU A 156 -4.18 6.62 12.25
CA LEU A 156 -3.92 5.85 13.47
C LEU A 156 -2.47 5.85 13.94
N ILE A 157 -1.53 6.04 13.03
CA ILE A 157 -0.09 5.93 13.28
C ILE A 157 0.67 6.96 12.43
N ILE A 158 1.88 7.26 12.81
CA ILE A 158 2.77 8.08 11.98
C ILE A 158 3.18 7.29 10.72
N PRO A 159 3.08 7.90 9.51
CA PRO A 159 3.46 7.26 8.26
C PRO A 159 4.89 6.70 8.27
N GLY A 160 5.08 5.57 7.58
CA GLY A 160 6.37 4.87 7.55
C GLY A 160 7.56 5.72 7.09
N LEU A 161 7.34 6.64 6.16
CA LEU A 161 8.38 7.56 5.66
C LEU A 161 8.81 8.61 6.70
N LEU A 162 8.00 8.85 7.72
CA LEU A 162 8.23 9.85 8.78
C LEU A 162 8.69 9.23 10.12
N GLN A 163 8.85 7.90 10.22
CA GLN A 163 9.16 7.23 11.49
C GLN A 163 10.66 7.25 11.82
N THR A 164 10.98 7.46 13.11
CA THR A 164 12.34 7.20 13.63
C THR A 164 12.63 5.71 13.78
N THR A 165 13.89 5.34 13.88
CA THR A 165 14.30 3.94 14.11
C THR A 165 13.72 3.39 15.42
N GLY A 166 13.65 4.21 16.47
CA GLY A 166 13.05 3.84 17.77
C GLY A 166 11.56 3.53 17.63
N TYR A 167 10.82 4.38 16.91
CA TYR A 167 9.39 4.19 16.65
C TYR A 167 9.14 2.93 15.81
N MET A 168 9.89 2.73 14.72
CA MET A 168 9.80 1.52 13.89
C MET A 168 10.01 0.24 14.71
N ARG A 169 11.07 0.22 15.53
CA ARG A 169 11.39 -0.93 16.37
C ARG A 169 10.26 -1.25 17.33
N ALA A 170 9.74 -0.24 18.03
CA ALA A 170 8.64 -0.41 18.96
C ALA A 170 7.36 -0.93 18.27
N MET A 171 7.04 -0.41 17.08
CA MET A 171 5.92 -0.89 16.28
C MET A 171 6.07 -2.36 15.89
N PHE A 172 7.24 -2.76 15.40
CA PHE A 172 7.50 -4.15 14.99
C PHE A 172 7.52 -5.11 16.18
N GLU A 173 8.06 -4.69 17.33
CA GLU A 173 8.07 -5.49 18.56
C GLU A 173 6.67 -5.66 19.17
N ALA A 174 5.78 -4.69 18.97
CA ALA A 174 4.38 -4.78 19.39
C ALA A 174 3.54 -5.72 18.51
N HIS A 175 4.07 -6.14 17.36
CA HIS A 175 3.33 -7.00 16.44
C HIS A 175 2.99 -8.36 17.09
N ARG A 176 1.77 -8.86 16.85
CA ARG A 176 1.27 -10.13 17.39
C ARG A 176 2.17 -11.33 17.03
N LEU A 177 2.64 -11.36 15.78
CA LEU A 177 3.55 -12.41 15.31
C LEU A 177 4.99 -12.00 15.60
N LYS A 178 5.62 -12.69 16.56
CA LYS A 178 7.04 -12.46 16.86
C LYS A 178 7.90 -12.94 15.71
N ARG A 179 8.71 -12.05 15.21
CA ARG A 179 9.64 -12.32 14.12
C ARG A 179 11.06 -12.38 14.65
N THR A 180 11.98 -12.96 13.88
CA THR A 180 13.39 -13.03 14.28
C THR A 180 14.01 -11.63 14.35
N ARG A 181 15.05 -11.47 15.19
CA ARG A 181 15.79 -10.20 15.26
C ARG A 181 16.35 -9.78 13.91
N ARG A 182 16.86 -10.73 13.13
CA ARG A 182 17.37 -10.47 11.76
C ARG A 182 16.28 -9.91 10.86
N TRP A 183 15.08 -10.47 10.94
CA TRP A 183 13.93 -9.99 10.14
C TRP A 183 13.57 -8.54 10.51
N LEU A 184 13.51 -8.23 11.81
CA LEU A 184 13.24 -6.90 12.32
C LEU A 184 14.27 -5.86 11.86
N GLU A 185 15.57 -6.20 11.94
CA GLU A 185 16.65 -5.30 11.49
C GLU A 185 16.58 -5.07 9.97
N ASN A 186 16.23 -6.09 9.19
CA ASN A 186 16.07 -5.98 7.75
C ASN A 186 14.88 -5.06 7.38
N ASP A 187 13.75 -5.19 8.05
CA ASP A 187 12.57 -4.32 7.84
C ASP A 187 12.88 -2.86 8.19
N ILE A 188 13.55 -2.62 9.31
CA ILE A 188 14.03 -1.28 9.68
C ILE A 188 14.97 -0.75 8.59
N ARG A 189 15.92 -1.54 8.14
CA ARG A 189 16.88 -1.13 7.11
C ARG A 189 16.21 -0.76 5.79
N VAL A 190 15.28 -1.57 5.34
CA VAL A 190 14.49 -1.29 4.13
C VAL A 190 13.72 0.02 4.29
N ARG A 191 13.08 0.26 5.44
CA ARG A 191 12.37 1.51 5.69
C ARG A 191 13.30 2.72 5.70
N GLN A 192 14.48 2.61 6.30
CA GLN A 192 15.50 3.66 6.26
C GLN A 192 15.98 3.98 4.84
N ILE A 193 16.13 2.96 3.98
CA ILE A 193 16.50 3.17 2.56
C ILE A 193 15.39 3.94 1.84
N ARG A 194 14.13 3.59 2.07
CA ARG A 194 12.99 4.31 1.51
C ARG A 194 12.95 5.78 1.97
N GLN A 195 13.18 6.02 3.26
CA GLN A 195 13.21 7.38 3.83
C GLN A 195 14.30 8.28 3.24
N ARG A 196 15.44 7.72 2.82
CA ARG A 196 16.52 8.49 2.17
C ARG A 196 16.04 9.23 0.94
N ARG A 197 15.03 8.71 0.25
CA ARG A 197 14.43 9.36 -0.92
C ARG A 197 13.86 10.76 -0.61
N LEU A 198 13.44 11.02 0.64
CA LEU A 198 13.03 12.35 1.07
C LEU A 198 14.20 13.35 1.14
N THR A 199 15.43 12.87 1.17
CA THR A 199 16.64 13.66 1.40
C THR A 199 17.60 13.62 0.21
N GLU A 200 17.23 12.97 -0.89
CA GLU A 200 18.04 12.95 -2.11
C GLU A 200 18.17 14.36 -2.69
N PRO A 201 19.39 14.75 -3.14
CA PRO A 201 19.62 16.13 -3.54
C PRO A 201 19.00 16.49 -4.89
N ASP A 202 19.00 15.56 -5.85
CA ASP A 202 18.65 15.86 -7.24
C ASP A 202 17.15 15.69 -7.54
N ASP A 203 16.50 14.68 -7.00
CA ASP A 203 15.07 14.38 -7.22
C ASP A 203 14.43 13.82 -5.95
N PRO A 204 14.26 14.64 -4.89
CA PRO A 204 13.69 14.16 -3.64
C PRO A 204 12.22 13.76 -3.81
N LEU A 205 11.85 12.63 -3.20
CA LEU A 205 10.47 12.20 -3.12
C LEU A 205 9.61 13.30 -2.48
N ARG A 206 8.54 13.70 -3.14
CA ARG A 206 7.55 14.60 -2.55
C ARG A 206 6.60 13.80 -1.66
N LEU A 207 6.40 14.29 -0.44
CA LEU A 207 5.51 13.67 0.54
C LEU A 207 4.52 14.69 1.06
N HIS A 208 3.23 14.36 0.96
CA HIS A 208 2.17 15.05 1.66
C HIS A 208 1.48 14.05 2.60
N ALA A 209 1.74 14.19 3.89
CA ALA A 209 1.18 13.32 4.92
C ALA A 209 0.10 14.05 5.73
N ILE A 210 -1.08 13.43 5.84
CA ILE A 210 -2.15 13.89 6.72
C ILE A 210 -2.31 12.87 7.85
N VAL A 211 -2.15 13.34 9.08
CA VAL A 211 -2.14 12.49 10.28
C VAL A 211 -3.18 13.00 11.28
N ASP A 212 -3.88 12.11 11.97
CA ASP A 212 -4.73 12.51 13.09
C ASP A 212 -3.85 12.92 14.29
N GLU A 213 -4.20 14.02 14.94
CA GLU A 213 -3.48 14.51 16.14
C GLU A 213 -3.40 13.44 17.25
N ALA A 214 -4.40 12.55 17.35
CA ALA A 214 -4.39 11.45 18.30
C ALA A 214 -3.22 10.49 18.09
N ALA A 215 -2.71 10.33 16.86
CA ALA A 215 -1.53 9.51 16.58
C ALA A 215 -0.26 10.04 17.25
N LEU A 216 -0.17 11.37 17.48
CA LEU A 216 0.97 12.00 18.17
C LEU A 216 0.95 11.73 19.67
N ARG A 217 -0.23 11.52 20.25
CA ARG A 217 -0.43 11.27 21.70
C ARG A 217 -0.42 9.79 22.05
N LYS A 218 -0.60 8.92 21.05
CA LYS A 218 -0.55 7.47 21.23
C LYS A 218 0.88 7.02 21.48
N VAL A 219 1.16 6.55 22.70
CA VAL A 219 2.51 6.11 23.08
C VAL A 219 2.89 4.84 22.33
N VAL A 220 3.90 4.94 21.49
CA VAL A 220 4.55 3.83 20.80
C VAL A 220 5.93 3.62 21.42
N GLY A 221 6.16 2.45 22.02
CA GLY A 221 7.36 2.16 22.79
C GLY A 221 7.38 2.90 24.13
N SER A 222 8.11 4.00 24.22
CA SER A 222 8.22 4.82 25.43
C SER A 222 7.98 6.32 25.14
N ARG A 223 7.90 7.11 26.18
CA ARG A 223 7.79 8.58 26.05
C ARG A 223 9.02 9.19 25.38
N GLU A 224 10.20 8.62 25.62
CA GLU A 224 11.45 9.05 24.99
C GLU A 224 11.43 8.78 23.48
N VAL A 225 10.95 7.60 23.06
CA VAL A 225 10.76 7.27 21.64
C VAL A 225 9.77 8.25 20.99
N MET A 226 8.68 8.59 21.66
CA MET A 226 7.72 9.55 21.14
C MET A 226 8.30 10.96 21.05
N ARG A 227 9.08 11.42 22.04
CA ARG A 227 9.76 12.72 21.96
C ARG A 227 10.77 12.79 20.81
N GLU A 228 11.54 11.74 20.59
CA GLU A 228 12.45 11.63 19.44
C GLU A 228 11.65 11.68 18.13
N GLN A 229 10.55 10.96 18.07
CA GLN A 229 9.67 10.94 16.91
C GLN A 229 9.07 12.31 16.60
N LEU A 230 8.59 13.04 17.59
CA LEU A 230 8.01 14.36 17.38
C LEU A 230 9.07 15.38 16.94
N ARG A 231 10.29 15.34 17.50
CA ARG A 231 11.40 16.18 17.00
C ARG A 231 11.74 15.88 15.55
N HIS A 232 11.73 14.61 15.20
CA HIS A 232 11.99 14.19 13.82
C HIS A 232 10.91 14.69 12.84
N LEU A 233 9.63 14.73 13.25
CA LEU A 233 8.57 15.33 12.44
C LEU A 233 8.82 16.82 12.21
N LEU A 234 9.22 17.57 13.25
CA LEU A 234 9.56 18.99 13.15
C LEU A 234 10.74 19.21 12.20
N GLU A 235 11.79 18.38 12.28
CA GLU A 235 12.92 18.43 11.36
C GLU A 235 12.49 18.18 9.90
N LEU A 236 11.69 17.14 9.65
CA LEU A 236 11.21 16.83 8.30
C LEU A 236 10.28 17.91 7.74
N ALA A 237 9.46 18.54 8.57
CA ALA A 237 8.55 19.61 8.18
C ALA A 237 9.30 20.88 7.67
N THR A 238 10.61 21.03 7.92
CA THR A 238 11.39 22.12 7.34
C THR A 238 11.75 21.90 5.87
N ARG A 239 11.55 20.72 5.33
CA ARG A 239 11.92 20.38 3.96
C ARG A 239 10.86 20.82 2.96
N PRO A 240 11.24 21.43 1.82
CA PRO A 240 10.28 21.95 0.85
C PRO A 240 9.48 20.84 0.11
N ASN A 241 9.99 19.62 0.12
CA ASN A 241 9.33 18.45 -0.49
C ASN A 241 8.49 17.62 0.51
N VAL A 242 8.38 18.06 1.77
CA VAL A 242 7.61 17.34 2.81
C VAL A 242 6.55 18.28 3.38
N THR A 243 5.30 17.91 3.23
CA THR A 243 4.15 18.58 3.84
C THR A 243 3.55 17.66 4.89
N ILE A 244 3.43 18.15 6.12
CA ILE A 244 2.78 17.43 7.22
C ILE A 244 1.59 18.26 7.69
N GLN A 245 0.38 17.69 7.62
CA GLN A 245 -0.83 18.31 8.16
C GLN A 245 -1.47 17.42 9.21
N LEU A 246 -2.03 18.05 10.24
CA LEU A 246 -2.73 17.35 11.30
C LEU A 246 -4.22 17.63 11.24
N VAL A 247 -5.01 16.57 11.35
CA VAL A 247 -6.45 16.71 11.65
C VAL A 247 -6.57 16.84 13.17
N SER A 248 -7.06 17.98 13.64
CA SER A 248 -7.16 18.26 15.08
C SER A 248 -8.25 17.41 15.73
N SER A 249 -7.95 16.83 16.88
CA SER A 249 -8.91 16.08 17.71
C SER A 249 -10.11 16.94 18.17
N GLY A 250 -9.95 18.25 18.22
CA GLY A 250 -11.02 19.20 18.56
C GLY A 250 -12.05 19.40 17.43
N GLN A 251 -11.76 18.97 16.23
CA GLN A 251 -12.61 19.14 15.04
C GLN A 251 -13.75 18.10 14.95
N GLY A 252 -13.66 17.03 15.74
CA GLY A 252 -14.59 15.91 15.68
C GLY A 252 -14.32 15.00 14.48
N VAL A 253 -15.37 14.32 14.01
CA VAL A 253 -15.25 13.37 12.91
C VAL A 253 -15.11 14.11 11.58
N VAL A 254 -14.05 13.80 10.85
CA VAL A 254 -13.83 14.25 9.47
C VAL A 254 -14.05 13.07 8.53
N ASP A 255 -14.92 13.23 7.55
CA ASP A 255 -15.16 12.19 6.54
C ASP A 255 -13.86 11.88 5.78
N GLY A 256 -13.64 10.60 5.47
CA GLY A 256 -12.39 10.12 4.87
C GLY A 256 -11.34 9.65 5.88
N MET A 257 -11.41 10.07 7.16
CA MET A 257 -10.44 9.65 8.20
C MET A 257 -10.68 8.24 8.77
N ALA A 258 -11.69 7.53 8.30
CA ALA A 258 -11.98 6.17 8.79
C ALA A 258 -11.02 5.11 8.25
N THR A 259 -10.31 5.39 7.14
CA THR A 259 -9.45 4.41 6.46
C THR A 259 -8.12 5.05 6.05
N ALA A 260 -7.02 4.39 6.40
CA ALA A 260 -5.70 4.77 5.89
C ALA A 260 -5.57 4.39 4.41
N PHE A 261 -5.01 5.26 3.61
CA PHE A 261 -4.65 4.97 2.22
C PHE A 261 -3.48 5.84 1.75
N THR A 262 -2.82 5.39 0.70
CA THR A 262 -1.72 6.13 0.07
C THR A 262 -1.97 6.25 -1.43
N LEU A 263 -1.88 7.47 -1.98
CA LEU A 263 -1.83 7.73 -3.41
C LEU A 263 -0.37 7.88 -3.82
N LEU A 264 0.05 7.13 -4.82
CA LEU A 264 1.41 7.07 -5.33
C LEU A 264 1.41 7.61 -6.76
N GLY A 265 2.02 8.79 -6.95
CA GLY A 265 2.17 9.45 -8.25
C GLY A 265 3.56 9.19 -8.84
N PHE A 266 3.67 9.23 -10.17
CA PHE A 266 4.89 8.91 -10.91
C PHE A 266 5.29 10.06 -11.82
N ALA A 267 6.58 10.14 -12.12
CA ALA A 267 7.07 11.10 -13.12
C ALA A 267 6.54 10.73 -14.52
N GLY A 268 5.99 11.73 -15.19
CA GLY A 268 5.42 11.60 -16.53
C GLY A 268 3.91 11.85 -16.57
N PRO A 269 3.45 12.62 -17.57
CA PRO A 269 2.05 13.09 -17.61
C PRO A 269 1.03 12.00 -17.91
N GLU A 270 1.48 10.84 -18.42
CA GLU A 270 0.61 9.73 -18.82
C GLU A 270 0.67 8.53 -17.88
N GLU A 271 1.42 8.63 -16.78
CA GLU A 271 1.51 7.53 -15.82
C GLU A 271 0.38 7.63 -14.81
N PRO A 272 -0.54 6.65 -14.76
CA PRO A 272 -1.62 6.65 -13.78
C PRO A 272 -1.06 6.48 -12.38
N GLU A 273 -1.65 7.18 -11.42
CA GLU A 273 -1.38 6.95 -10.00
C GLU A 273 -1.79 5.54 -9.58
N VAL A 274 -1.32 5.14 -8.41
CA VAL A 274 -1.76 3.91 -7.74
C VAL A 274 -2.31 4.27 -6.37
N LEU A 275 -3.56 3.89 -6.11
CA LEU A 275 -4.13 3.91 -4.77
C LEU A 275 -3.75 2.62 -4.06
N TYR A 276 -3.07 2.75 -2.93
CA TYR A 276 -2.71 1.65 -2.05
C TYR A 276 -3.54 1.69 -0.77
N ILE A 277 -4.14 0.56 -0.43
CA ILE A 277 -4.88 0.38 0.82
C ILE A 277 -4.41 -0.91 1.47
N GLU A 278 -3.86 -0.81 2.68
CA GLU A 278 -3.47 -1.96 3.48
C GLU A 278 -4.60 -2.37 4.42
N TYR A 279 -4.86 -3.68 4.51
CA TYR A 279 -5.83 -4.26 5.42
C TYR A 279 -5.25 -5.51 6.10
N LEU A 280 -5.94 -6.04 7.11
CA LEU A 280 -5.42 -7.07 8.03
C LEU A 280 -4.77 -8.29 7.34
N THR A 281 -5.26 -8.69 6.19
CA THR A 281 -4.84 -9.93 5.50
C THR A 281 -4.18 -9.69 4.16
N GLY A 282 -3.92 -8.43 3.78
CA GLY A 282 -3.30 -8.10 2.50
C GLY A 282 -3.33 -6.62 2.18
N ALA A 283 -3.20 -6.31 0.90
CA ALA A 283 -3.26 -4.95 0.40
C ALA A 283 -3.92 -4.90 -0.98
N LEU A 284 -4.50 -3.76 -1.31
CA LEU A 284 -5.06 -3.45 -2.62
C LEU A 284 -4.16 -2.46 -3.35
N HIS A 285 -3.94 -2.70 -4.64
CA HIS A 285 -3.33 -1.78 -5.58
C HIS A 285 -4.38 -1.46 -6.63
N ILE A 286 -4.87 -0.26 -6.62
CA ILE A 286 -6.00 0.17 -7.45
C ILE A 286 -5.48 1.20 -8.45
N GLU A 287 -5.69 0.93 -9.73
CA GLU A 287 -5.30 1.77 -10.86
C GLU A 287 -6.53 2.19 -11.69
N GLU A 288 -7.74 1.92 -11.20
CA GLU A 288 -8.99 2.27 -11.87
C GLU A 288 -9.31 3.76 -11.62
N GLU A 289 -9.43 4.54 -12.70
CA GLU A 289 -9.50 6.01 -12.66
C GLU A 289 -10.64 6.55 -11.80
N ARG A 290 -11.80 5.91 -11.80
CA ARG A 290 -12.92 6.35 -10.97
C ARG A 290 -12.59 6.26 -9.49
N GLN A 291 -11.94 5.17 -9.05
CA GLN A 291 -11.54 4.98 -7.66
C GLN A 291 -10.38 5.90 -7.29
N LEU A 292 -9.47 6.16 -8.21
CA LEU A 292 -8.39 7.14 -8.02
C LEU A 292 -8.95 8.54 -7.83
N GLN A 293 -9.95 8.93 -8.63
CA GLN A 293 -10.61 10.23 -8.51
C GLN A 293 -11.30 10.40 -7.15
N GLU A 294 -12.02 9.39 -6.69
CA GLU A 294 -12.65 9.39 -5.35
C GLU A 294 -11.60 9.52 -4.24
N ALA A 295 -10.48 8.82 -4.35
CA ALA A 295 -9.41 8.91 -3.37
C ALA A 295 -8.72 10.29 -3.36
N ARG A 296 -8.51 10.89 -4.54
CA ARG A 296 -7.98 12.27 -4.66
C ARG A 296 -8.93 13.28 -4.00
N LEU A 297 -10.22 13.22 -4.34
CA LEU A 297 -11.23 14.10 -3.75
C LEU A 297 -11.32 13.95 -2.24
N THR A 298 -11.23 12.72 -1.73
CA THR A 298 -11.20 12.44 -0.30
C THR A 298 -9.96 13.02 0.35
N PHE A 299 -8.78 12.82 -0.24
CA PHE A 299 -7.52 13.37 0.27
C PHE A 299 -7.57 14.90 0.31
N ASP A 300 -7.99 15.54 -0.77
CA ASP A 300 -8.09 16.99 -0.87
C ASP A 300 -9.12 17.57 0.10
N PHE A 301 -10.25 16.88 0.30
CA PHE A 301 -11.24 17.25 1.30
C PHE A 301 -10.66 17.21 2.71
N VAL A 302 -9.99 16.12 3.10
CA VAL A 302 -9.35 16.00 4.42
C VAL A 302 -8.26 17.04 4.59
N ALA A 303 -7.43 17.28 3.56
CA ALA A 303 -6.38 18.30 3.56
C ALA A 303 -6.96 19.71 3.81
N SER A 304 -8.12 20.01 3.20
CA SER A 304 -8.81 21.30 3.42
C SER A 304 -9.38 21.48 4.82
N ARG A 305 -9.56 20.39 5.56
CA ARG A 305 -10.06 20.37 6.94
C ARG A 305 -8.92 20.26 7.96
N ALA A 306 -7.78 19.78 7.55
CA ALA A 306 -6.59 19.70 8.40
C ALA A 306 -6.07 21.10 8.76
N LEU A 307 -5.27 21.19 9.79
CA LEU A 307 -4.50 22.39 10.12
C LEU A 307 -3.58 22.76 8.94
N SER A 308 -3.24 24.02 8.81
CA SER A 308 -2.16 24.43 7.89
C SER A 308 -0.84 23.72 8.25
N PRO A 309 0.12 23.60 7.34
CA PRO A 309 1.43 23.05 7.70
C PRO A 309 2.08 23.77 8.89
N GLU A 310 1.96 25.09 8.97
CA GLU A 310 2.49 25.93 10.04
C GLU A 310 1.77 25.65 11.37
N ASP A 311 0.44 25.60 11.37
CA ASP A 311 -0.36 25.29 12.56
C ASP A 311 -0.14 23.84 13.01
N SER A 312 0.14 22.93 12.07
CA SER A 312 0.50 21.54 12.37
C SER A 312 1.84 21.45 13.09
N VAL A 313 2.85 22.20 12.64
CA VAL A 313 4.15 22.33 13.34
C VAL A 313 3.92 22.85 14.76
N ALA A 314 3.17 23.93 14.93
CA ALA A 314 2.85 24.48 16.26
C ALA A 314 2.10 23.46 17.15
N SER A 315 1.24 22.63 16.57
CA SER A 315 0.57 21.55 17.32
C SER A 315 1.53 20.43 17.74
N ILE A 316 2.48 20.03 16.86
CA ILE A 316 3.52 19.05 17.19
C ILE A 316 4.41 19.57 18.33
N GLU A 317 4.82 20.85 18.28
CA GLU A 317 5.61 21.50 19.35
C GLU A 317 4.88 21.48 20.69
N ARG A 318 3.58 21.75 20.68
CA ARG A 318 2.74 21.73 21.89
C ARG A 318 2.69 20.33 22.50
N VAL A 319 2.46 19.30 21.70
CA VAL A 319 2.46 17.90 22.16
C VAL A 319 3.84 17.48 22.67
N LEU A 320 4.92 17.97 22.06
CA LEU A 320 6.30 17.70 22.51
C LEU A 320 6.62 18.33 23.89
N ALA A 321 5.97 19.45 24.22
CA ALA A 321 6.15 20.15 25.47
C ALA A 321 5.37 19.52 26.64
N GLU A 322 4.34 18.70 26.38
CA GLU A 322 3.58 17.91 27.36
C GLU A 322 4.40 16.71 27.90
#